data_00edadde4ad9b83c130c7f585e3e2319
#
_entry.id   00edadde4ad9b83c130c7f585e3e2319
#
_cell.length_a   1.000
_cell.length_b   1.000
_cell.length_c   1.000
_cell.angle_alpha   90.00
_cell.angle_beta   90.00
_cell.angle_gamma   90.00
#
_symmetry.space_group_name_H-M   'P 1'
#
loop_
_entity.id
_entity.type
_entity.pdbx_description
1 polymer ?
#
loop_
_entity_poly.entity_id
_entity_poly.type
_entity_poly.pdbx_seq_one_letter_code
_entity_poly.pdbx_strand_id
1 'polypeptide(L)'
;AKYIVDKIGTTGKVVVLDVPTSGSVAELRKKGFLDTMKEIAPDMEIVEYATQFTREAGQADFADILTSNDHIDAVYSMDDETSIGVLQAISEANRDDIKVITGGGGCQEYFNMMKENENIWIESSLYSPLMVKDAVDMALDVLAGKDVEPVKIISTTVVDRDNVDEYLDPENTVY
;
A
#
# COMPACT_ATOMS: atom_id res chain seq x y z
N ALA A 1 -7.11 -4.99 1.92
CA ALA A 1 -8.04 -6.12 1.73
C ALA A 1 -9.40 -5.65 1.21
N LYS A 2 -10.16 -4.87 1.98
CA LYS A 2 -11.51 -4.42 1.58
C LYS A 2 -11.54 -3.70 0.24
N TYR A 3 -10.56 -2.84 -0.02
CA TYR A 3 -10.42 -2.14 -1.29
C TYR A 3 -10.24 -3.11 -2.48
N ILE A 4 -9.35 -4.10 -2.35
CA ILE A 4 -9.15 -5.12 -3.39
C ILE A 4 -10.45 -5.87 -3.66
N VAL A 5 -11.12 -6.34 -2.61
CA VAL A 5 -12.40 -7.09 -2.75
C VAL A 5 -13.50 -6.22 -3.38
N ASP A 6 -13.54 -4.92 -3.09
CA ASP A 6 -14.48 -3.99 -3.74
C ASP A 6 -14.28 -3.91 -5.26
N LYS A 7 -13.04 -3.96 -5.71
CA LYS A 7 -12.70 -3.80 -7.14
C LYS A 7 -12.74 -5.11 -7.94
N ILE A 8 -12.33 -6.25 -7.35
CA ILE A 8 -12.21 -7.52 -8.09
C ILE A 8 -13.13 -8.64 -7.58
N GLY A 9 -13.90 -8.39 -6.50
CA GLY A 9 -14.75 -9.41 -5.89
C GLY A 9 -14.00 -10.30 -4.90
N THR A 10 -14.59 -11.46 -4.58
CA THR A 10 -14.13 -12.35 -3.50
C THR A 10 -13.30 -13.55 -3.99
N THR A 11 -12.99 -13.61 -5.27
CA THR A 11 -12.19 -14.67 -5.90
C THR A 11 -11.16 -14.05 -6.83
N GLY A 12 -10.09 -14.77 -7.12
CA GLY A 12 -8.98 -14.32 -7.97
C GLY A 12 -7.64 -14.59 -7.31
N LYS A 13 -6.56 -14.11 -7.92
CA LYS A 13 -5.20 -14.24 -7.41
C LYS A 13 -4.64 -12.89 -6.97
N VAL A 14 -4.25 -12.80 -5.71
CA VAL A 14 -3.59 -11.61 -5.14
C VAL A 14 -2.15 -11.95 -4.78
N VAL A 15 -1.22 -11.20 -5.34
CA VAL A 15 0.19 -11.22 -4.92
C VAL A 15 0.36 -10.29 -3.72
N VAL A 16 0.93 -10.81 -2.66
CA VAL A 16 1.33 -10.06 -1.46
C VAL A 16 2.83 -9.84 -1.49
N LEU A 17 3.25 -8.59 -1.51
CA LEU A 17 4.65 -8.19 -1.42
C LEU A 17 5.01 -7.98 0.07
N ASP A 18 5.67 -8.98 0.64
CA ASP A 18 6.15 -8.94 2.03
C ASP A 18 7.52 -8.28 2.12
N VAL A 19 7.78 -7.56 3.21
CA VAL A 19 9.08 -6.93 3.49
C VAL A 19 9.64 -7.43 4.82
N PRO A 20 10.18 -8.66 4.86
CA PRO A 20 10.59 -9.31 6.11
C PRO A 20 11.64 -8.53 6.92
N THR A 21 12.42 -7.68 6.23
CA THR A 21 13.49 -6.89 6.86
C THR A 21 12.97 -5.67 7.63
N SER A 22 11.68 -5.31 7.49
CA SER A 22 11.11 -4.13 8.15
C SER A 22 10.50 -4.43 9.53
N GLY A 23 10.60 -5.67 10.01
CA GLY A 23 10.12 -6.09 11.33
C GLY A 23 8.62 -5.86 11.51
N SER A 24 8.24 -5.31 12.67
CA SER A 24 6.82 -5.19 13.06
C SER A 24 5.95 -4.37 12.10
N VAL A 25 6.53 -3.49 11.30
CA VAL A 25 5.76 -2.68 10.33
C VAL A 25 5.15 -3.59 9.26
N ALA A 26 5.97 -4.40 8.58
CA ALA A 26 5.45 -5.35 7.58
C ALA A 26 4.61 -6.45 8.22
N GLU A 27 5.03 -6.99 9.36
CA GLU A 27 4.29 -8.04 10.07
C GLU A 27 2.84 -7.60 10.37
N LEU A 28 2.64 -6.41 10.93
CA LEU A 28 1.31 -5.91 11.27
C LEU A 28 0.47 -5.60 10.04
N ARG A 29 1.06 -4.98 9.00
CA ARG A 29 0.37 -4.70 7.74
C ARG A 29 -0.07 -5.99 7.04
N LYS A 30 0.86 -6.94 6.90
CA LYS A 30 0.57 -8.26 6.32
C LYS A 30 -0.49 -9.01 7.11
N LYS A 31 -0.33 -9.08 8.43
CA LYS A 31 -1.31 -9.75 9.29
C LYS A 31 -2.71 -9.15 9.13
N GLY A 32 -2.83 -7.82 9.17
CA GLY A 32 -4.11 -7.14 9.00
C GLY A 32 -4.74 -7.44 7.64
N PHE A 33 -3.94 -7.49 6.59
CA PHE A 33 -4.40 -7.87 5.25
C PHE A 33 -4.89 -9.32 5.21
N LEU A 34 -4.06 -10.27 5.62
CA LEU A 34 -4.38 -11.71 5.55
C LEU A 34 -5.57 -12.10 6.42
N ASP A 35 -5.65 -11.57 7.65
CA ASP A 35 -6.78 -11.82 8.56
C ASP A 35 -8.10 -11.31 7.94
N THR A 36 -8.07 -10.10 7.37
CA THR A 36 -9.25 -9.53 6.72
C THR A 36 -9.62 -10.31 5.45
N MET A 37 -8.66 -10.66 4.59
CA MET A 37 -8.93 -11.46 3.38
C MET A 37 -9.55 -12.80 3.73
N LYS A 38 -9.05 -13.48 4.75
CA LYS A 38 -9.59 -14.75 5.23
C LYS A 38 -11.06 -14.62 5.68
N GLU A 39 -11.43 -13.46 6.24
CA GLU A 39 -12.80 -13.20 6.72
C GLU A 39 -13.75 -12.89 5.56
N ILE A 40 -13.34 -11.98 4.63
CA ILE A 40 -14.24 -11.42 3.63
C ILE A 40 -14.14 -12.07 2.24
N ALA A 41 -13.03 -12.75 1.95
CA ALA A 41 -12.77 -13.40 0.66
C ALA A 41 -11.96 -14.71 0.85
N PRO A 42 -12.52 -15.72 1.56
CA PRO A 42 -11.79 -16.96 1.90
C PRO A 42 -11.37 -17.79 0.69
N ASP A 43 -11.99 -17.58 -0.48
CA ASP A 43 -11.69 -18.27 -1.72
C ASP A 43 -10.68 -17.51 -2.60
N MET A 44 -10.12 -16.40 -2.10
CA MET A 44 -9.06 -15.65 -2.79
C MET A 44 -7.74 -16.41 -2.71
N GLU A 45 -7.11 -16.65 -3.86
CA GLU A 45 -5.75 -17.21 -3.93
C GLU A 45 -4.75 -16.14 -3.50
N ILE A 46 -4.01 -16.39 -2.41
CA ILE A 46 -2.98 -15.48 -1.90
C ILE A 46 -1.61 -16.12 -2.14
N VAL A 47 -0.73 -15.39 -2.83
CA VAL A 47 0.66 -15.80 -3.07
C VAL A 47 1.60 -14.74 -2.51
N GLU A 48 2.50 -15.14 -1.62
CA GLU A 48 3.41 -14.22 -0.94
C GLU A 48 4.81 -14.26 -1.58
N TYR A 49 5.38 -13.09 -1.83
CA TYR A 49 6.76 -12.89 -2.29
C TYR A 49 7.46 -11.86 -1.43
N ALA A 50 8.75 -12.09 -1.18
CA ALA A 50 9.59 -11.13 -0.46
C ALA A 50 10.09 -10.02 -1.40
N THR A 51 10.13 -8.79 -0.90
CA THR A 51 10.70 -7.61 -1.55
C THR A 51 11.31 -6.67 -0.51
N GLN A 52 11.60 -5.43 -0.88
CA GLN A 52 12.05 -4.35 0.00
C GLN A 52 11.21 -3.09 -0.25
N PHE A 53 11.22 -2.16 0.72
CA PHE A 53 10.54 -0.87 0.59
C PHE A 53 11.33 0.10 -0.32
N THR A 54 11.58 -0.31 -1.56
CA THR A 54 12.21 0.54 -2.57
C THR A 54 11.61 0.29 -3.95
N ARG A 55 11.64 1.32 -4.78
CA ARG A 55 11.16 1.28 -6.17
C ARG A 55 11.92 0.25 -7.01
N GLU A 56 13.24 0.22 -6.87
CA GLU A 56 14.10 -0.69 -7.62
C GLU A 56 13.81 -2.15 -7.28
N ALA A 57 13.62 -2.45 -5.99
CA ALA A 57 13.25 -3.81 -5.58
C ALA A 57 11.85 -4.16 -6.07
N GLY A 58 10.88 -3.26 -5.92
CA GLY A 58 9.52 -3.45 -6.45
C GLY A 58 9.51 -3.78 -7.93
N GLN A 59 10.28 -3.06 -8.75
CA GLN A 59 10.38 -3.32 -10.19
C GLN A 59 11.06 -4.66 -10.49
N ALA A 60 12.24 -4.91 -9.91
CA ALA A 60 13.03 -6.10 -10.21
C ALA A 60 12.32 -7.38 -9.75
N ASP A 61 11.87 -7.42 -8.49
CA ASP A 61 11.20 -8.58 -7.92
C ASP A 61 9.86 -8.84 -8.63
N PHE A 62 9.11 -7.78 -8.97
CA PHE A 62 7.83 -7.97 -9.63
C PHE A 62 7.98 -8.43 -11.10
N ALA A 63 9.04 -8.04 -11.79
CA ALA A 63 9.35 -8.57 -13.12
C ALA A 63 9.54 -10.11 -13.08
N ASP A 64 10.21 -10.64 -12.05
CA ASP A 64 10.36 -12.08 -11.83
C ASP A 64 9.02 -12.75 -11.45
N ILE A 65 8.20 -12.07 -10.64
CA ILE A 65 6.86 -12.56 -10.26
C ILE A 65 5.96 -12.68 -11.49
N LEU A 66 6.00 -11.70 -12.40
CA LEU A 66 5.23 -11.72 -13.64
C LEU A 66 5.59 -12.90 -14.54
N THR A 67 6.88 -13.30 -14.59
CA THR A 67 7.30 -14.49 -15.34
C THR A 67 6.86 -15.80 -14.72
N SER A 68 6.65 -15.81 -13.41
CA SER A 68 6.25 -17.00 -12.64
C SER A 68 4.74 -17.17 -12.51
N ASN A 69 3.97 -16.14 -12.91
CA ASN A 69 2.52 -16.13 -12.79
C ASN A 69 1.88 -15.65 -14.09
N ASP A 70 1.20 -16.56 -14.78
CA ASP A 70 0.52 -16.26 -16.05
C ASP A 70 -0.66 -15.29 -15.85
N HIS A 71 -1.23 -15.25 -14.63
CA HIS A 71 -2.35 -14.40 -14.28
C HIS A 71 -2.25 -13.90 -12.84
N ILE A 72 -2.53 -12.60 -12.64
CA ILE A 72 -2.60 -11.93 -11.35
C ILE A 72 -3.75 -10.91 -11.43
N ASP A 73 -4.69 -10.94 -10.48
CA ASP A 73 -5.81 -9.99 -10.44
C ASP A 73 -5.46 -8.71 -9.67
N ALA A 74 -4.72 -8.86 -8.57
CA ALA A 74 -4.33 -7.72 -7.75
C ALA A 74 -2.98 -7.91 -7.06
N VAL A 75 -2.39 -6.78 -6.65
CA VAL A 75 -1.15 -6.73 -5.88
C VAL A 75 -1.41 -5.98 -4.57
N TYR A 76 -1.16 -6.66 -3.45
CA TYR A 76 -1.05 -6.00 -2.16
C TYR A 76 0.40 -5.61 -1.92
N SER A 77 0.71 -4.35 -2.15
CA SER A 77 1.95 -3.70 -1.75
C SER A 77 1.69 -2.84 -0.51
N MET A 78 2.71 -2.64 0.31
CA MET A 78 2.58 -2.00 1.61
C MET A 78 3.03 -0.55 1.62
N ASP A 79 3.61 -0.06 0.52
CA ASP A 79 4.09 1.31 0.38
C ASP A 79 4.06 1.77 -1.08
N ASP A 80 4.07 3.08 -1.28
CA ASP A 80 3.95 3.71 -2.58
C ASP A 80 5.19 3.54 -3.45
N GLU A 81 6.40 3.56 -2.87
CA GLU A 81 7.64 3.42 -3.63
C GLU A 81 7.77 2.05 -4.28
N THR A 82 7.52 0.99 -3.52
CA THR A 82 7.45 -0.38 -4.07
C THR A 82 6.40 -0.47 -5.16
N SER A 83 5.23 0.16 -4.96
CA SER A 83 4.10 0.12 -5.90
C SER A 83 4.40 0.84 -7.21
N ILE A 84 5.17 1.94 -7.19
CA ILE A 84 5.67 2.61 -8.40
C ILE A 84 6.55 1.65 -9.21
N GLY A 85 7.44 0.92 -8.54
CA GLY A 85 8.26 -0.12 -9.19
C GLY A 85 7.43 -1.24 -9.80
N VAL A 86 6.41 -1.70 -9.08
CA VAL A 86 5.45 -2.71 -9.57
C VAL A 86 4.73 -2.24 -10.84
N LEU A 87 4.23 -1.00 -10.84
CA LEU A 87 3.58 -0.41 -12.03
C LEU A 87 4.50 -0.35 -13.23
N GLN A 88 5.78 -0.02 -13.01
CA GLN A 88 6.78 0.00 -14.06
C GLN A 88 7.00 -1.41 -14.64
N ALA A 89 7.17 -2.43 -13.80
CA ALA A 89 7.33 -3.83 -14.24
C ALA A 89 6.11 -4.34 -15.05
N ILE A 90 4.90 -3.99 -14.63
CA ILE A 90 3.65 -4.32 -15.34
C ILE A 90 3.64 -3.69 -16.73
N SER A 91 4.00 -2.42 -16.82
CA SER A 91 4.06 -1.66 -18.08
C SER A 91 5.10 -2.25 -19.03
N GLU A 92 6.31 -2.56 -18.55
CA GLU A 92 7.40 -3.14 -19.33
C GLU A 92 7.05 -4.56 -19.85
N ALA A 93 6.33 -5.34 -19.04
CA ALA A 93 5.84 -6.66 -19.41
C ALA A 93 4.58 -6.64 -20.30
N ASN A 94 3.99 -5.47 -20.55
CA ASN A 94 2.73 -5.28 -21.27
C ASN A 94 1.60 -6.16 -20.72
N ARG A 95 1.48 -6.28 -19.39
CA ARG A 95 0.42 -7.05 -18.72
C ARG A 95 -0.82 -6.18 -18.54
N ASP A 96 -2.00 -6.77 -18.77
CA ASP A 96 -3.30 -6.11 -18.68
C ASP A 96 -4.32 -6.83 -17.78
N ASP A 97 -3.89 -7.91 -17.14
CA ASP A 97 -4.70 -8.73 -16.23
C ASP A 97 -4.81 -8.10 -14.83
N ILE A 98 -3.79 -7.39 -14.34
CA ILE A 98 -3.76 -6.78 -13.00
C ILE A 98 -4.72 -5.59 -12.94
N LYS A 99 -5.68 -5.62 -12.00
CA LYS A 99 -6.74 -4.61 -11.88
C LYS A 99 -6.55 -3.67 -10.70
N VAL A 100 -5.83 -4.10 -9.66
CA VAL A 100 -5.67 -3.34 -8.42
C VAL A 100 -4.24 -3.43 -7.91
N ILE A 101 -3.69 -2.29 -7.48
CA ILE A 101 -2.43 -2.22 -6.73
C ILE A 101 -2.65 -1.33 -5.52
N THR A 102 -2.30 -1.84 -4.33
CA THR A 102 -2.32 -1.04 -3.12
C THR A 102 -0.96 -0.40 -2.86
N GLY A 103 -0.95 0.60 -2.02
CA GLY A 103 0.24 1.30 -1.54
C GLY A 103 0.04 1.83 -0.12
N GLY A 104 0.88 2.72 0.29
CA GLY A 104 0.79 3.39 1.57
C GLY A 104 1.89 4.41 1.78
N GLY A 105 1.52 5.54 2.37
CA GLY A 105 2.45 6.62 2.66
C GLY A 105 1.93 7.98 2.23
N GLY A 106 1.46 8.12 1.01
CA GLY A 106 0.99 9.38 0.47
C GLY A 106 2.00 10.08 -0.42
N CYS A 107 2.79 9.32 -1.20
CA CYS A 107 3.75 9.85 -2.15
C CYS A 107 3.06 10.64 -3.28
N GLN A 108 3.44 11.88 -3.48
CA GLN A 108 2.82 12.76 -4.49
C GLN A 108 2.99 12.24 -5.92
N GLU A 109 4.11 11.58 -6.23
CA GLU A 109 4.32 10.94 -7.53
C GLU A 109 3.30 9.81 -7.74
N TYR A 110 3.08 8.98 -6.73
CA TYR A 110 2.08 7.90 -6.77
C TYR A 110 0.65 8.44 -6.93
N PHE A 111 0.34 9.55 -6.27
CA PHE A 111 -0.93 10.25 -6.44
C PHE A 111 -1.15 10.74 -7.87
N ASN A 112 -0.13 11.32 -8.51
CA ASN A 112 -0.22 11.71 -9.92
C ASN A 112 -0.49 10.49 -10.83
N MET A 113 0.15 9.35 -10.56
CA MET A 113 -0.07 8.12 -11.32
C MET A 113 -1.51 7.59 -11.19
N MET A 114 -2.21 7.84 -10.07
CA MET A 114 -3.61 7.48 -9.90
C MET A 114 -4.53 8.14 -10.92
N LYS A 115 -4.22 9.38 -11.29
CA LYS A 115 -5.00 10.14 -12.29
C LYS A 115 -4.69 9.69 -13.72
N GLU A 116 -3.46 9.33 -13.98
CA GLU A 116 -2.97 8.96 -15.32
C GLU A 116 -3.33 7.52 -15.69
N ASN A 117 -3.51 6.64 -14.70
CA ASN A 117 -3.76 5.23 -14.94
C ASN A 117 -5.26 4.91 -14.92
N GLU A 118 -5.84 4.69 -16.12
CA GLU A 118 -7.24 4.34 -16.27
C GLU A 118 -7.52 2.82 -16.10
N ASN A 119 -6.50 1.99 -16.32
CA ASN A 119 -6.67 0.53 -16.42
C ASN A 119 -6.54 -0.20 -15.07
N ILE A 120 -5.68 0.32 -14.18
CA ILE A 120 -5.39 -0.25 -12.88
C ILE A 120 -5.94 0.69 -11.79
N TRP A 121 -6.69 0.15 -10.84
CA TRP A 121 -7.05 0.86 -9.62
C TRP A 121 -5.83 0.92 -8.71
N ILE A 122 -5.34 2.12 -8.48
CA ILE A 122 -4.21 2.39 -7.61
C ILE A 122 -4.74 3.04 -6.34
N GLU A 123 -4.32 2.55 -5.18
CA GLU A 123 -4.66 3.18 -3.90
C GLU A 123 -3.43 3.37 -3.04
N SER A 124 -3.45 4.39 -2.19
CA SER A 124 -2.51 4.60 -1.11
C SER A 124 -3.25 4.73 0.22
N SER A 125 -2.89 3.89 1.16
CA SER A 125 -3.32 4.01 2.55
C SER A 125 -2.51 5.13 3.21
N LEU A 126 -3.10 6.34 3.22
CA LEU A 126 -2.42 7.56 3.67
C LEU A 126 -2.15 7.53 5.17
N TYR A 127 -0.92 7.78 5.55
CA TYR A 127 -0.54 8.19 6.89
C TYR A 127 0.40 9.39 6.80
N SER A 128 0.09 10.45 7.54
CA SER A 128 0.89 11.67 7.48
C SER A 128 2.22 11.53 8.23
N PRO A 129 3.35 11.89 7.64
CA PRO A 129 4.62 12.00 8.36
C PRO A 129 4.55 13.02 9.52
N LEU A 130 3.58 13.94 9.47
CA LEU A 130 3.33 14.90 10.55
C LEU A 130 2.77 14.26 11.83
N MET A 131 2.41 12.97 11.82
CA MET A 131 2.03 12.24 13.03
C MET A 131 3.12 12.27 14.13
N VAL A 132 4.38 12.54 13.76
CA VAL A 132 5.47 12.75 14.71
C VAL A 132 5.19 13.94 15.65
N LYS A 133 4.42 14.95 15.21
CA LYS A 133 4.01 16.08 16.07
C LYS A 133 3.16 15.59 17.24
N ASP A 134 2.22 14.69 16.98
CA ASP A 134 1.41 14.09 18.03
C ASP A 134 2.27 13.32 19.05
N ALA A 135 3.30 12.62 18.59
CA ALA A 135 4.22 11.93 19.47
C ALA A 135 5.04 12.91 20.34
N VAL A 136 5.49 14.03 19.77
CA VAL A 136 6.20 15.09 20.51
C VAL A 136 5.28 15.72 21.55
N ASP A 137 4.05 16.06 21.18
CA ASP A 137 3.07 16.65 22.08
C ASP A 137 2.75 15.70 23.24
N MET A 138 2.55 14.42 22.97
CA MET A 138 2.37 13.40 24.02
C MET A 138 3.59 13.29 24.93
N ALA A 139 4.81 13.35 24.39
CA ALA A 139 6.02 13.31 25.21
C ALA A 139 6.12 14.52 26.13
N LEU A 140 5.77 15.71 25.66
CA LEU A 140 5.73 16.93 26.49
C LEU A 140 4.68 16.83 27.59
N ASP A 141 3.53 16.24 27.31
CA ASP A 141 2.47 16.01 28.30
C ASP A 141 2.92 15.03 29.39
N VAL A 142 3.60 13.94 29.02
CA VAL A 142 4.21 12.99 29.98
C VAL A 142 5.24 13.70 30.85
N LEU A 143 6.13 14.50 30.25
CA LEU A 143 7.15 15.25 31.01
C LEU A 143 6.54 16.30 31.94
N ALA A 144 5.39 16.85 31.59
CA ALA A 144 4.61 17.77 32.42
C ALA A 144 3.81 17.06 33.54
N GLY A 145 3.90 15.74 33.64
CA GLY A 145 3.19 14.93 34.65
C GLY A 145 1.69 14.79 34.39
N LYS A 146 1.23 15.03 33.15
CA LYS A 146 -0.15 14.81 32.77
C LYS A 146 -0.41 13.33 32.56
N ASP A 147 -1.65 12.92 32.82
CA ASP A 147 -2.12 11.58 32.46
C ASP A 147 -2.38 11.52 30.96
N VAL A 148 -1.75 10.56 30.26
CA VAL A 148 -1.89 10.36 28.82
C VAL A 148 -2.22 8.91 28.52
N GLU A 149 -3.07 8.68 27.53
CA GLU A 149 -3.32 7.34 27.05
C GLU A 149 -2.02 6.69 26.55
N PRO A 150 -1.74 5.43 26.90
CA PRO A 150 -0.48 4.77 26.54
C PRO A 150 -0.35 4.49 25.04
N VAL A 151 -1.45 4.53 24.29
CA VAL A 151 -1.50 4.29 22.86
C VAL A 151 -2.41 5.30 22.20
N LYS A 152 -1.90 6.02 21.21
CA LYS A 152 -2.69 6.89 20.33
C LYS A 152 -2.82 6.22 18.95
N ILE A 153 -4.04 5.91 18.55
CA ILE A 153 -4.32 5.37 17.20
C ILE A 153 -4.67 6.54 16.29
N ILE A 154 -3.91 6.68 15.20
CA ILE A 154 -4.18 7.64 14.13
C ILE A 154 -4.84 6.85 12.99
N SER A 155 -6.06 7.27 12.60
CA SER A 155 -6.76 6.64 11.50
C SER A 155 -6.08 6.92 10.18
N THR A 156 -6.11 5.94 9.28
CA THR A 156 -5.68 6.09 7.89
C THR A 156 -6.86 6.46 6.99
N THR A 157 -6.56 7.05 5.84
CA THR A 157 -7.51 7.32 4.77
C THR A 157 -7.03 6.58 3.52
N VAL A 158 -7.95 5.96 2.80
CA VAL A 158 -7.67 5.38 1.48
C VAL A 158 -7.79 6.49 0.45
N VAL A 159 -6.72 6.72 -0.30
CA VAL A 159 -6.67 7.67 -1.40
C VAL A 159 -6.58 6.90 -2.70
N ASP A 160 -7.46 7.20 -3.65
CA ASP A 160 -7.45 6.65 -5.00
C ASP A 160 -7.86 7.74 -6.01
N ARG A 161 -8.05 7.37 -7.29
CA ARG A 161 -8.40 8.32 -8.35
C ARG A 161 -9.67 9.14 -8.10
N ASP A 162 -10.57 8.66 -7.24
CA ASP A 162 -11.86 9.31 -6.99
C ASP A 162 -11.73 10.48 -6.01
N ASN A 163 -10.71 10.48 -5.14
CA ASN A 163 -10.51 11.52 -4.13
C ASN A 163 -9.10 12.15 -4.12
N VAL A 164 -8.19 11.68 -4.96
CA VAL A 164 -6.78 12.10 -4.95
C VAL A 164 -6.58 13.62 -5.12
N ASP A 165 -7.51 14.31 -5.80
CA ASP A 165 -7.44 15.76 -5.98
C ASP A 165 -7.44 16.55 -4.66
N GLU A 166 -7.99 15.97 -3.60
CA GLU A 166 -8.00 16.57 -2.26
C GLU A 166 -6.63 16.46 -1.55
N TYR A 167 -5.73 15.60 -2.05
CA TYR A 167 -4.45 15.25 -1.44
C TYR A 167 -3.24 15.65 -2.28
N LEU A 168 -3.46 16.10 -3.52
CA LEU A 168 -2.38 16.62 -4.35
C LEU A 168 -1.91 17.98 -3.83
N ASP A 169 -0.62 18.09 -3.62
CA ASP A 169 0.06 19.32 -3.24
C ASP A 169 1.17 19.63 -4.24
N PRO A 170 0.95 20.59 -5.17
CA PRO A 170 1.93 20.94 -6.19
C PRO A 170 3.21 21.60 -5.62
N GLU A 171 3.19 22.03 -4.37
CA GLU A 171 4.36 22.59 -3.66
C GLU A 171 5.15 21.50 -2.94
N ASN A 172 4.57 20.32 -2.73
CA ASN A 172 5.18 19.17 -2.10
C ASN A 172 5.50 18.12 -3.15
N THR A 173 6.76 17.82 -3.32
CA THR A 173 7.22 16.86 -4.35
C THR A 173 7.51 15.46 -3.78
N VAL A 174 7.27 15.23 -2.51
CA VAL A 174 7.62 13.96 -1.85
C VAL A 174 6.39 13.31 -1.20
N TYR A 175 5.86 13.88 -0.11
CA TYR A 175 4.74 13.30 0.68
C TYR A 175 3.76 14.35 1.14
#